data_a40dbaaafa8105b97d4c61ebd090ce3f
#
_entry.id   a40dbaaafa8105b97d4c61ebd090ce3f
#
_cell.length_a   1.000
_cell.length_b   1.000
_cell.length_c   1.000
_cell.angle_alpha   90.00
_cell.angle_beta   90.00
_cell.angle_gamma   90.00
#
_symmetry.space_group_name_H-M   'P 1'
#
loop_
_entity.id
_entity.type
_entity.pdbx_description
1 polymer ?
#
loop_
_entity_poly.entity_id
_entity_poly.type
_entity_poly.pdbx_seq_one_letter_code
_entity_poly.pdbx_strand_id
1 'polypeptide(L)'
;MKTELRCLEHQIKNFKGISETEMIESMNFCSPEGERVQTSNISNKPASIALNYHARMEEINREWYEHLEKRYLMLSEDVRFFEAALTALSGYLPDFMMDMVVHGCTWDYLCEHYHISRTMVAKNRRKAIVELDELYRKHDDEMVSYMLS
;
A
#
# COMPACT_ATOMS: atom_id res chain seq x y z
N MET A 1 -7.56 4.00 -0.40
CA MET A 1 -7.16 2.96 -1.37
C MET A 1 -6.90 3.49 -2.79
N LYS A 2 -7.91 3.96 -3.59
CA LYS A 2 -7.66 4.45 -4.99
C LYS A 2 -6.70 5.65 -5.06
N THR A 3 -6.77 6.59 -4.13
CA THR A 3 -5.84 7.73 -4.05
C THR A 3 -4.42 7.25 -3.71
N GLU A 4 -4.30 6.33 -2.79
CA GLU A 4 -3.03 5.72 -2.39
C GLU A 4 -2.41 4.93 -3.55
N LEU A 5 -3.22 4.18 -4.30
CA LEU A 5 -2.78 3.46 -5.50
C LEU A 5 -2.18 4.41 -6.54
N ARG A 6 -2.83 5.55 -6.79
CA ARG A 6 -2.31 6.59 -7.69
C ARG A 6 -0.99 7.21 -7.18
N CYS A 7 -0.88 7.42 -5.86
CA CYS A 7 0.36 7.91 -5.26
C CYS A 7 1.51 6.91 -5.45
N LEU A 8 1.26 5.62 -5.20
CA LEU A 8 2.26 4.56 -5.40
C LEU A 8 2.65 4.43 -6.88
N GLU A 9 1.69 4.48 -7.79
CA GLU A 9 1.96 4.47 -9.23
C GLU A 9 2.85 5.64 -9.65
N HIS A 10 2.59 6.84 -9.12
CA HIS A 10 3.41 8.01 -9.38
C HIS A 10 4.82 7.86 -8.77
N GLN A 11 4.94 7.31 -7.56
CA GLN A 11 6.22 7.05 -6.91
C GLN A 11 7.06 6.06 -7.72
N ILE A 12 6.46 4.96 -8.20
CA ILE A 12 7.14 3.95 -9.02
C ILE A 12 7.60 4.56 -10.35
N LYS A 13 6.72 5.29 -11.05
CA LYS A 13 7.06 5.93 -12.34
C LYS A 13 8.18 6.98 -12.24
N ASN A 14 8.26 7.68 -11.12
CA ASN A 14 9.23 8.74 -10.87
C ASN A 14 10.34 8.31 -9.90
N PHE A 15 10.53 7.01 -9.71
CA PHE A 15 11.52 6.49 -8.80
C PHE A 15 12.94 6.90 -9.24
N LYS A 16 13.62 7.68 -8.42
CA LYS A 16 14.99 8.15 -8.65
C LYS A 16 16.01 7.48 -7.73
N GLY A 17 15.51 6.71 -6.75
CA GLY A 17 16.36 6.17 -5.70
C GLY A 17 16.83 7.22 -4.68
N ILE A 18 17.64 6.75 -3.76
CA ILE A 18 18.32 7.60 -2.78
C ILE A 18 19.49 8.28 -3.48
N SER A 19 19.63 9.59 -3.30
CA SER A 19 20.75 10.34 -3.88
C SER A 19 22.07 10.06 -3.13
N GLU A 20 23.16 10.31 -3.79
CA GLU A 20 24.51 10.14 -3.24
C GLU A 20 24.72 11.00 -1.96
N THR A 21 24.19 12.21 -1.96
CA THR A 21 24.24 13.12 -0.82
C THR A 21 23.46 12.64 0.41
N GLU A 22 22.24 12.16 0.21
CA GLU A 22 21.42 11.60 1.29
C GLU A 22 22.05 10.36 1.92
N MET A 23 22.71 9.53 1.13
CA MET A 23 23.41 8.36 1.62
C MET A 23 24.64 8.72 2.45
N ILE A 24 25.45 9.70 2.00
CA ILE A 24 26.60 10.21 2.75
C ILE A 24 26.17 10.80 4.08
N GLU A 25 25.10 11.59 4.10
CA GLU A 25 24.51 12.14 5.31
C GLU A 25 24.07 11.05 6.29
N SER A 26 23.40 10.00 5.81
CA SER A 26 22.96 8.87 6.65
C SER A 26 24.14 8.11 7.28
N MET A 27 25.24 7.96 6.56
CA MET A 27 26.46 7.35 7.06
C MET A 27 27.15 8.18 8.17
N ASN A 28 27.09 9.51 8.07
CA ASN A 28 27.65 10.41 9.08
C ASN A 28 26.87 10.36 10.41
N PHE A 29 25.57 10.09 10.38
CA PHE A 29 24.74 9.92 11.57
C PHE A 29 24.96 8.58 12.29
N CYS A 30 25.50 7.58 11.61
CA CYS A 30 25.78 6.25 12.17
C CYS A 30 27.18 6.09 12.73
N SER A 31 28.01 7.14 12.76
CA SER A 31 29.32 7.09 13.44
C SER A 31 29.11 7.22 14.94
N PRO A 32 29.40 6.17 15.75
CA PRO A 32 29.41 6.34 17.19
C PRO A 32 30.54 7.31 17.56
N GLU A 33 30.20 8.37 18.28
CA GLU A 33 31.17 9.16 19.04
C GLU A 33 31.81 8.25 20.09
N GLY A 34 32.94 7.67 19.77
CA GLY A 34 33.65 6.77 20.69
C GLY A 34 35.06 6.48 20.20
N GLU A 35 36.03 7.13 20.88
CA GLU A 35 37.45 6.83 20.96
C GLU A 35 38.26 6.73 19.65
N ARG A 36 39.04 7.79 19.42
CA ARG A 36 40.22 7.77 18.55
C ARG A 36 41.26 6.81 19.08
N VAL A 37 41.25 5.57 18.64
CA VAL A 37 42.42 4.70 18.75
C VAL A 37 43.33 5.00 17.53
N GLN A 38 44.43 5.69 17.80
CA GLN A 38 45.53 5.84 16.84
C GLN A 38 46.17 4.47 16.63
N THR A 39 45.84 3.79 15.54
CA THR A 39 46.65 2.70 15.01
C THR A 39 47.21 3.13 13.67
N SER A 40 48.56 3.26 13.65
CA SER A 40 49.40 3.56 12.51
C SER A 40 49.41 2.38 11.53
N ASN A 41 48.35 2.18 10.79
CA ASN A 41 48.34 1.44 9.54
C ASN A 41 47.60 2.28 8.52
N ILE A 42 48.26 2.58 7.40
CA ILE A 42 47.68 3.23 6.23
C ILE A 42 46.55 2.29 5.75
N SER A 43 45.37 2.45 6.33
CA SER A 43 44.24 1.63 5.97
C SER A 43 43.63 2.18 4.68
N ASN A 44 43.47 1.35 3.67
CA ASN A 44 42.71 1.61 2.46
C ASN A 44 41.18 1.76 2.75
N LYS A 45 40.84 2.13 3.99
CA LYS A 45 39.46 2.33 4.46
C LYS A 45 38.65 3.29 3.56
N PRO A 46 39.18 4.45 3.11
CA PRO A 46 38.42 5.34 2.24
C PRO A 46 38.11 4.70 0.87
N ALA A 47 39.03 3.93 0.29
CA ALA A 47 38.81 3.27 -0.98
C ALA A 47 37.81 2.10 -0.87
N SER A 48 37.87 1.32 0.21
CA SER A 48 36.92 0.24 0.45
C SER A 48 35.51 0.77 0.79
N ILE A 49 35.42 1.91 1.47
CA ILE A 49 34.15 2.60 1.74
C ILE A 49 33.55 3.11 0.43
N ALA A 50 34.37 3.73 -0.44
CA ALA A 50 33.91 4.22 -1.73
C ALA A 50 33.43 3.11 -2.68
N LEU A 51 34.13 1.95 -2.70
CA LEU A 51 33.72 0.79 -3.52
C LEU A 51 32.46 0.11 -3.00
N ASN A 52 32.34 -0.03 -1.68
CA ASN A 52 31.15 -0.62 -1.05
C ASN A 52 29.93 0.31 -1.07
N TYR A 53 30.17 1.60 -1.20
CA TYR A 53 29.14 2.63 -1.20
C TYR A 53 28.18 2.50 -2.38
N HIS A 54 28.68 2.41 -3.60
CA HIS A 54 27.84 2.26 -4.80
C HIS A 54 27.03 0.95 -4.75
N ALA A 55 27.69 -0.17 -4.42
CA ALA A 55 27.00 -1.46 -4.31
C ALA A 55 25.88 -1.42 -3.26
N ARG A 56 26.11 -0.77 -2.12
CA ARG A 56 25.10 -0.64 -1.05
C ARG A 56 23.95 0.28 -1.46
N MET A 57 24.24 1.36 -2.16
CA MET A 57 23.22 2.27 -2.68
C MET A 57 22.32 1.58 -3.71
N GLU A 58 22.91 0.82 -4.64
CA GLU A 58 22.17 0.04 -5.62
C GLU A 58 21.30 -1.02 -4.95
N GLU A 59 21.81 -1.69 -3.92
CA GLU A 59 21.06 -2.69 -3.15
C GLU A 59 19.85 -2.06 -2.44
N ILE A 60 20.05 -0.95 -1.71
CA ILE A 60 18.97 -0.24 -1.01
C ILE A 60 17.92 0.28 -2.01
N ASN A 61 18.36 0.84 -3.14
CA ASN A 61 17.45 1.35 -4.16
C ASN A 61 16.63 0.22 -4.78
N ARG A 62 17.23 -0.94 -5.03
CA ARG A 62 16.54 -2.14 -5.52
C ARG A 62 15.53 -2.64 -4.51
N GLU A 63 15.91 -2.82 -3.24
CA GLU A 63 15.00 -3.26 -2.17
C GLU A 63 13.82 -2.31 -1.98
N TRP A 64 14.07 -1.01 -2.05
CA TRP A 64 13.02 0.00 -1.95
C TRP A 64 12.07 -0.03 -3.14
N TYR A 65 12.59 -0.18 -4.35
CA TYR A 65 11.78 -0.30 -5.56
C TYR A 65 10.90 -1.56 -5.52
N GLU A 66 11.48 -2.72 -5.19
CA GLU A 66 10.76 -3.98 -5.01
C GLU A 66 9.65 -3.86 -3.93
N HIS A 67 9.93 -3.16 -2.84
CA HIS A 67 8.93 -2.88 -1.81
C HIS A 67 7.75 -2.04 -2.33
N LEU A 68 8.02 -1.00 -3.12
CA LEU A 68 6.97 -0.17 -3.72
C LEU A 68 6.13 -0.98 -4.73
N GLU A 69 6.76 -1.79 -5.58
CA GLU A 69 6.05 -2.68 -6.51
C GLU A 69 5.16 -3.69 -5.78
N LYS A 70 5.70 -4.36 -4.77
CA LYS A 70 4.93 -5.31 -3.96
C LYS A 70 3.73 -4.65 -3.29
N ARG A 71 3.91 -3.47 -2.70
CA ARG A 71 2.82 -2.72 -2.08
C ARG A 71 1.76 -2.30 -3.09
N TYR A 72 2.18 -1.88 -4.29
CA TYR A 72 1.27 -1.54 -5.38
C TYR A 72 0.43 -2.73 -5.82
N LEU A 73 1.06 -3.89 -6.01
CA LEU A 73 0.36 -5.11 -6.40
C LEU A 73 -0.66 -5.54 -5.34
N MET A 74 -0.28 -5.58 -4.06
CA MET A 74 -1.19 -5.93 -2.97
C MET A 74 -2.40 -4.98 -2.93
N LEU A 75 -2.17 -3.67 -2.95
CA LEU A 75 -3.25 -2.70 -2.92
C LEU A 75 -4.14 -2.75 -4.18
N SER A 76 -3.56 -3.06 -5.33
CA SER A 76 -4.29 -3.26 -6.59
C SER A 76 -5.23 -4.47 -6.52
N GLU A 77 -4.77 -5.58 -5.93
CA GLU A 77 -5.60 -6.77 -5.70
C GLU A 77 -6.72 -6.49 -4.71
N ASP A 78 -6.46 -5.78 -3.60
CA ASP A 78 -7.48 -5.38 -2.63
C ASP A 78 -8.58 -4.52 -3.28
N VAL A 79 -8.20 -3.60 -4.16
CA VAL A 79 -9.17 -2.76 -4.90
C VAL A 79 -10.00 -3.60 -5.86
N ARG A 80 -9.37 -4.51 -6.61
CA ARG A 80 -10.07 -5.41 -7.54
C ARG A 80 -11.03 -6.33 -6.81
N PHE A 81 -10.58 -6.93 -5.72
CA PHE A 81 -11.43 -7.80 -4.90
C PHE A 81 -12.62 -7.03 -4.34
N PHE A 82 -12.40 -5.83 -3.80
CA PHE A 82 -13.49 -4.98 -3.30
C PHE A 82 -14.52 -4.64 -4.38
N GLU A 83 -14.07 -4.26 -5.58
CA GLU A 83 -14.98 -3.98 -6.70
C GLU A 83 -15.76 -5.23 -7.13
N ALA A 84 -15.11 -6.39 -7.20
CA ALA A 84 -15.77 -7.67 -7.49
C ALA A 84 -16.78 -8.05 -6.40
N ALA A 85 -16.42 -7.90 -5.13
CA ALA A 85 -17.29 -8.17 -3.99
C ALA A 85 -18.52 -7.26 -3.98
N LEU A 86 -18.37 -5.97 -4.36
CA LEU A 86 -19.52 -5.06 -4.50
C LEU A 86 -20.49 -5.54 -5.57
N THR A 87 -20.00 -6.03 -6.72
CA THR A 87 -20.88 -6.55 -7.79
C THR A 87 -21.58 -7.86 -7.43
N ALA A 88 -21.06 -8.60 -6.47
CA ALA A 88 -21.62 -9.87 -5.99
C ALA A 88 -22.73 -9.71 -4.93
N LEU A 89 -23.00 -8.49 -4.46
CA LEU A 89 -24.05 -8.21 -3.49
C LEU A 89 -25.46 -8.50 -4.06
N SER A 90 -26.40 -8.75 -3.15
CA SER A 90 -27.76 -9.11 -3.54
C SER A 90 -28.63 -7.92 -3.99
N GLY A 91 -29.51 -8.15 -4.97
CA GLY A 91 -30.51 -7.19 -5.42
C GLY A 91 -29.93 -5.90 -5.99
N TYR A 92 -30.36 -4.74 -5.49
CA TYR A 92 -29.86 -3.41 -5.90
C TYR A 92 -28.71 -2.88 -5.03
N LEU A 93 -28.24 -3.67 -4.07
CA LEU A 93 -27.13 -3.29 -3.19
C LEU A 93 -25.81 -2.99 -3.94
N PRO A 94 -25.47 -3.66 -5.06
CA PRO A 94 -24.28 -3.29 -5.83
C PRO A 94 -24.27 -1.81 -6.24
N ASP A 95 -25.32 -1.36 -6.93
CA ASP A 95 -25.43 0.02 -7.40
C ASP A 95 -25.51 1.01 -6.23
N PHE A 96 -26.31 0.68 -5.21
CA PHE A 96 -26.45 1.47 -3.99
C PHE A 96 -25.10 1.66 -3.25
N MET A 97 -24.31 0.60 -3.11
CA MET A 97 -23.00 0.66 -2.45
C MET A 97 -21.96 1.34 -3.33
N MET A 98 -22.04 1.17 -4.64
CA MET A 98 -21.18 1.86 -5.60
C MET A 98 -21.39 3.38 -5.48
N ASP A 99 -22.63 3.84 -5.48
CA ASP A 99 -22.97 5.26 -5.33
C ASP A 99 -22.51 5.81 -3.97
N MET A 100 -22.75 5.05 -2.89
CA MET A 100 -22.40 5.49 -1.54
C MET A 100 -20.89 5.53 -1.29
N VAL A 101 -20.14 4.49 -1.71
CA VAL A 101 -18.73 4.31 -1.32
C VAL A 101 -17.78 4.81 -2.40
N VAL A 102 -18.05 4.50 -3.66
CA VAL A 102 -17.14 4.84 -4.77
C VAL A 102 -17.39 6.24 -5.29
N HIS A 103 -18.66 6.59 -5.50
CA HIS A 103 -19.03 7.93 -5.98
C HIS A 103 -19.16 8.96 -4.85
N GLY A 104 -19.23 8.50 -3.59
CA GLY A 104 -19.31 9.40 -2.43
C GLY A 104 -20.63 10.17 -2.34
N CYS A 105 -21.73 9.59 -2.85
CA CYS A 105 -23.03 10.21 -2.84
C CYS A 105 -23.54 10.44 -1.41
N THR A 106 -24.19 11.57 -1.18
CA THR A 106 -24.78 11.89 0.14
C THR A 106 -25.98 11.02 0.45
N TRP A 107 -26.31 10.88 1.72
CA TRP A 107 -27.51 10.13 2.14
C TRP A 107 -28.79 10.73 1.59
N ASP A 108 -28.86 12.05 1.46
CA ASP A 108 -30.04 12.73 0.90
C ASP A 108 -30.19 12.39 -0.58
N TYR A 109 -29.11 12.40 -1.35
CA TYR A 109 -29.11 11.93 -2.74
C TYR A 109 -29.58 10.48 -2.85
N LEU A 110 -29.07 9.57 -1.98
CA LEU A 110 -29.47 8.17 -2.00
C LEU A 110 -30.96 7.99 -1.64
N CYS A 111 -31.50 8.78 -0.71
CA CYS A 111 -32.92 8.76 -0.38
C CYS A 111 -33.78 9.16 -1.57
N GLU A 112 -33.41 10.21 -2.28
CA GLU A 112 -34.14 10.71 -3.47
C GLU A 112 -34.01 9.75 -4.65
N HIS A 113 -32.79 9.30 -4.95
CA HIS A 113 -32.51 8.47 -6.11
C HIS A 113 -33.14 7.08 -6.02
N TYR A 114 -33.07 6.44 -4.86
CA TYR A 114 -33.64 5.11 -4.63
C TYR A 114 -35.07 5.13 -4.03
N HIS A 115 -35.65 6.32 -3.83
CA HIS A 115 -36.96 6.51 -3.22
C HIS A 115 -37.13 5.82 -1.86
N ILE A 116 -36.12 5.90 -1.00
CA ILE A 116 -36.04 5.26 0.31
C ILE A 116 -35.85 6.27 1.44
N SER A 117 -36.23 5.89 2.67
CA SER A 117 -35.98 6.71 3.85
C SER A 117 -34.53 6.59 4.34
N ARG A 118 -34.06 7.56 5.12
CA ARG A 118 -32.72 7.50 5.76
C ARG A 118 -32.53 6.24 6.63
N THR A 119 -33.61 5.76 7.26
CA THR A 119 -33.59 4.50 8.01
C THR A 119 -33.31 3.31 7.09
N MET A 120 -33.89 3.31 5.88
CA MET A 120 -33.62 2.29 4.88
C MET A 120 -32.21 2.37 4.32
N VAL A 121 -31.65 3.57 4.13
CA VAL A 121 -30.23 3.75 3.77
C VAL A 121 -29.33 3.08 4.81
N ALA A 122 -29.56 3.31 6.10
CA ALA A 122 -28.81 2.68 7.18
C ALA A 122 -28.97 1.14 7.19
N LYS A 123 -30.18 0.65 6.95
CA LYS A 123 -30.47 -0.78 6.89
C LYS A 123 -29.79 -1.47 5.70
N ASN A 124 -29.85 -0.87 4.52
CA ASN A 124 -29.19 -1.37 3.32
C ASN A 124 -27.66 -1.40 3.48
N ARG A 125 -27.09 -0.34 4.07
CA ARG A 125 -25.66 -0.32 4.38
C ARG A 125 -25.26 -1.48 5.30
N ARG A 126 -26.02 -1.72 6.38
CA ARG A 126 -25.74 -2.84 7.29
C ARG A 126 -25.85 -4.19 6.60
N LYS A 127 -26.88 -4.39 5.78
CA LYS A 127 -27.06 -5.60 5.00
C LYS A 127 -25.87 -5.83 4.05
N ALA A 128 -25.48 -4.81 3.30
CA ALA A 128 -24.34 -4.89 2.42
C ALA A 128 -23.02 -5.22 3.15
N ILE A 129 -22.80 -4.62 4.34
CA ILE A 129 -21.63 -4.92 5.16
C ILE A 129 -21.59 -6.39 5.59
N VAL A 130 -22.73 -6.97 5.97
CA VAL A 130 -22.80 -8.38 6.36
C VAL A 130 -22.48 -9.28 5.17
N GLU A 131 -23.05 -9.02 3.99
CA GLU A 131 -22.78 -9.78 2.78
C GLU A 131 -21.29 -9.64 2.34
N LEU A 132 -20.71 -8.44 2.45
CA LEU A 132 -19.29 -8.23 2.18
C LEU A 132 -18.39 -8.98 3.17
N ASP A 133 -18.72 -8.96 4.48
CA ASP A 133 -17.96 -9.68 5.50
C ASP A 133 -17.90 -11.20 5.20
N GLU A 134 -19.00 -11.79 4.74
CA GLU A 134 -19.03 -13.18 4.31
C GLU A 134 -18.13 -13.46 3.09
N LEU A 135 -18.11 -12.54 2.11
CA LEU A 135 -17.26 -12.65 0.92
C LEU A 135 -15.78 -12.53 1.28
N TYR A 136 -15.42 -11.58 2.15
CA TYR A 136 -14.06 -11.41 2.63
C TYR A 136 -13.57 -12.62 3.43
N ARG A 137 -14.39 -13.19 4.32
CA ARG A 137 -14.03 -14.42 5.05
C ARG A 137 -13.74 -15.59 4.11
N LYS A 138 -14.57 -15.79 3.09
CA LYS A 138 -14.32 -16.85 2.09
C LYS A 138 -13.01 -16.62 1.34
N HIS A 139 -12.75 -15.39 0.95
CA HIS A 139 -11.50 -15.02 0.28
C HIS A 139 -10.29 -15.28 1.17
N ASP A 140 -10.35 -14.90 2.46
CA ASP A 140 -9.28 -15.12 3.41
C ASP A 140 -9.04 -16.61 3.66
N ASP A 141 -10.11 -17.41 3.79
CA ASP A 141 -10.02 -18.87 3.94
C ASP A 141 -9.39 -19.52 2.70
N GLU A 142 -9.73 -19.09 1.49
CA GLU A 142 -9.13 -19.55 0.24
C GLU A 142 -7.63 -19.20 0.18
N MET A 143 -7.25 -17.98 0.55
CA MET A 143 -5.85 -17.53 0.60
C MET A 143 -5.03 -18.34 1.59
N VAL A 144 -5.57 -18.59 2.80
CA VAL A 144 -4.90 -19.42 3.81
C VAL A 144 -4.74 -20.87 3.30
N SER A 145 -5.77 -21.44 2.68
CA SER A 145 -5.72 -22.77 2.10
C SER A 145 -4.66 -22.89 1.00
N TYR A 146 -4.54 -21.87 0.16
CA TYR A 146 -3.51 -21.81 -0.88
C TYR A 146 -2.10 -21.72 -0.31
N MET A 147 -1.91 -20.93 0.76
CA MET A 147 -0.60 -20.79 1.41
C MET A 147 -0.14 -22.05 2.13
N LEU A 148 -1.08 -22.92 2.54
CA LEU A 148 -0.79 -24.15 3.27
C LEU A 148 -0.69 -25.40 2.37
N SER A 149 -1.01 -25.25 1.08
CA SER A 149 -0.93 -26.32 0.10
C SER A 149 0.44 -26.39 -0.56
#